data_5c57d9ef6076f93528f90de28c7c3b45
#
_entry.id   5c57d9ef6076f93528f90de28c7c3b45
#
_cell.length_a   1.000
_cell.length_b   1.000
_cell.length_c   1.000
_cell.angle_alpha   90.00
_cell.angle_beta   90.00
_cell.angle_gamma   90.00
#
_symmetry.space_group_name_H-M   'P 1'
#
loop_
_entity.id
_entity.type
_entity.pdbx_description
1 polymer ?
#
loop_
_entity_poly.entity_id
_entity_poly.type
_entity_poly.pdbx_seq_one_letter_code
_entity_poly.pdbx_strand_id
1 'polypeptide(L)'
;MIKRLQELIDLAQKNKPTKVAVAAAAHNLVLESVQRAVSLGLIVPILVGKEEDIRAEAERIGWDLQGVEIVGTPTNKAAATAAVDLVRQGRASVLMKGYLHTDEMLRAVLAHDTGLRTDRLLSHVFVLEVPTYHKLLLITDAAINITPGITEKAAITQNAVDLAQKLGVDQVKVAALSSIETINPNIPSTVHAACLSKMAERGQIKGAIVDGPLAFDNAISATAAREKGIVSPVSGDADVVVAPDLDSGNILSKNLEYLAQARMAGIVMGASAPVVLTSRSDPPRARVYSLALASLLCADCGQ
;
A
#
# COMPACT_ATOMS: atom_id res chain seq x y z
N MET A 1 -10.06 12.48 -9.81
CA MET A 1 -9.09 11.36 -9.89
C MET A 1 -7.68 11.91 -9.77
N ILE A 2 -6.93 11.40 -8.80
CA ILE A 2 -5.50 11.70 -8.59
C ILE A 2 -4.70 10.96 -9.68
N LYS A 3 -3.80 11.66 -10.36
CA LYS A 3 -3.00 11.09 -11.47
C LYS A 3 -1.51 10.99 -11.15
N ARG A 4 -1.03 11.73 -10.16
CA ARG A 4 0.39 11.81 -9.78
C ARG A 4 0.53 11.71 -8.27
N LEU A 5 1.62 11.10 -7.81
CA LEU A 5 1.88 10.97 -6.36
C LEU A 5 2.11 12.31 -5.66
N GLN A 6 2.57 13.34 -6.38
CA GLN A 6 2.69 14.68 -5.80
C GLN A 6 1.33 15.25 -5.36
N GLU A 7 0.27 14.96 -6.09
CA GLU A 7 -1.09 15.41 -5.74
C GLU A 7 -1.57 14.84 -4.39
N LEU A 8 -1.04 13.64 -3.97
CA LEU A 8 -1.31 13.12 -2.63
C LEU A 8 -0.78 14.07 -1.54
N ILE A 9 0.44 14.58 -1.73
CA ILE A 9 1.03 15.54 -0.80
C ILE A 9 0.24 16.83 -0.80
N ASP A 10 -0.06 17.37 -1.98
CA ASP A 10 -0.76 18.65 -2.14
C ASP A 10 -2.18 18.62 -1.53
N LEU A 11 -2.84 17.46 -1.58
CA LEU A 11 -4.15 17.25 -0.96
C LEU A 11 -4.03 17.02 0.55
N ALA A 12 -3.07 16.21 1.00
CA ALA A 12 -2.87 15.94 2.43
C ALA A 12 -2.50 17.22 3.20
N GLN A 13 -1.76 18.14 2.58
CA GLN A 13 -1.41 19.44 3.18
C GLN A 13 -2.61 20.36 3.44
N LYS A 14 -3.76 20.11 2.81
CA LYS A 14 -5.00 20.87 3.07
C LYS A 14 -5.70 20.42 4.36
N ASN A 15 -5.32 19.28 4.89
CA ASN A 15 -5.88 18.70 6.11
C ASN A 15 -5.00 19.03 7.32
N LYS A 16 -5.53 18.81 8.53
CA LYS A 16 -4.71 18.85 9.74
C LYS A 16 -3.67 17.73 9.70
N PRO A 17 -2.44 17.97 10.19
CA PRO A 17 -1.41 16.94 10.24
C PRO A 17 -1.89 15.70 10.99
N THR A 18 -1.68 14.52 10.40
CA THR A 18 -2.13 13.24 10.94
C THR A 18 -1.15 12.70 11.97
N LYS A 19 -1.64 12.21 13.11
CA LYS A 19 -0.79 11.55 14.11
C LYS A 19 -0.37 10.16 13.65
N VAL A 20 0.94 9.91 13.62
CA VAL A 20 1.54 8.67 13.10
C VAL A 20 2.43 8.01 14.16
N ALA A 21 2.13 6.77 14.54
CA ALA A 21 3.02 5.95 15.36
C ALA A 21 4.07 5.27 14.47
N VAL A 22 5.35 5.60 14.67
CA VAL A 22 6.47 5.08 13.88
C VAL A 22 7.18 3.99 14.67
N ALA A 23 6.96 2.72 14.36
CA ALA A 23 7.56 1.57 15.05
C ALA A 23 9.02 1.37 14.64
N ALA A 24 9.93 1.17 15.61
CA ALA A 24 11.37 1.04 15.41
C ALA A 24 11.95 2.21 14.59
N ALA A 25 11.79 3.42 15.11
CA ALA A 25 12.13 4.66 14.42
C ALA A 25 13.65 4.93 14.30
N ALA A 26 14.50 4.25 15.08
CA ALA A 26 15.94 4.49 15.17
C ALA A 26 16.69 4.04 13.91
N HIS A 27 16.56 4.79 12.84
CA HIS A 27 17.29 4.58 11.58
C HIS A 27 17.23 5.85 10.71
N ASN A 28 18.37 6.23 10.11
CA ASN A 28 18.48 7.47 9.33
C ASN A 28 17.39 7.65 8.26
N LEU A 29 17.23 6.67 7.37
CA LEU A 29 16.23 6.75 6.27
C LEU A 29 14.78 6.85 6.78
N VAL A 30 14.50 6.30 7.97
CA VAL A 30 13.18 6.42 8.61
C VAL A 30 13.01 7.83 9.13
N LEU A 31 13.96 8.31 9.93
CA LEU A 31 13.90 9.65 10.53
C LEU A 31 13.94 10.76 9.48
N GLU A 32 14.76 10.66 8.42
CA GLU A 32 14.77 11.61 7.29
C GLU A 32 13.39 11.68 6.61
N SER A 33 12.74 10.53 6.42
CA SER A 33 11.42 10.47 5.81
C SER A 33 10.35 11.11 6.69
N VAL A 34 10.42 10.84 8.01
CA VAL A 34 9.50 11.40 9.00
C VAL A 34 9.73 12.90 9.15
N GLN A 35 10.99 13.35 9.28
CA GLN A 35 11.36 14.77 9.31
C GLN A 35 10.83 15.51 8.09
N ARG A 36 11.00 14.91 6.90
CA ARG A 36 10.47 15.49 5.65
C ARG A 36 8.96 15.60 5.66
N ALA A 37 8.24 14.55 6.11
CA ALA A 37 6.79 14.58 6.22
C ALA A 37 6.30 15.62 7.24
N VAL A 38 7.00 15.80 8.36
CA VAL A 38 6.74 16.87 9.33
C VAL A 38 6.96 18.24 8.70
N SER A 39 8.09 18.46 8.02
CA SER A 39 8.40 19.75 7.37
C SER A 39 7.38 20.13 6.28
N LEU A 40 6.72 19.15 5.69
CA LEU A 40 5.62 19.35 4.72
C LEU A 40 4.26 19.55 5.41
N GLY A 41 4.18 19.49 6.75
CA GLY A 41 2.94 19.63 7.50
C GLY A 41 1.96 18.43 7.34
N LEU A 42 2.46 17.26 6.93
CA LEU A 42 1.61 16.09 6.69
C LEU A 42 1.27 15.33 7.97
N ILE A 43 2.23 15.25 8.91
CA ILE A 43 2.12 14.38 10.08
C ILE A 43 2.64 15.03 11.37
N VAL A 44 2.13 14.51 12.49
CA VAL A 44 2.72 14.65 13.84
C VAL A 44 3.19 13.27 14.27
N PRO A 45 4.49 12.99 14.33
CA PRO A 45 5.00 11.66 14.63
C PRO A 45 5.02 11.37 16.13
N ILE A 46 4.83 10.11 16.49
CA ILE A 46 5.19 9.50 17.76
C ILE A 46 6.27 8.47 17.44
N LEU A 47 7.51 8.74 17.84
CA LEU A 47 8.64 7.85 17.55
C LEU A 47 8.72 6.75 18.59
N VAL A 48 8.66 5.49 18.17
CA VAL A 48 8.69 4.33 19.07
C VAL A 48 9.95 3.52 18.82
N GLY A 49 10.73 3.27 19.89
CA GLY A 49 11.98 2.52 19.80
C GLY A 49 12.89 2.81 20.99
N LYS A 50 14.15 2.38 20.90
CA LYS A 50 15.13 2.73 21.93
C LYS A 50 15.44 4.22 21.86
N GLU A 51 15.12 4.95 22.92
CA GLU A 51 15.17 6.42 22.94
C GLU A 51 16.56 6.97 22.64
N GLU A 52 17.59 6.38 23.27
CA GLU A 52 18.98 6.78 23.04
C GLU A 52 19.37 6.68 21.56
N ASP A 53 18.99 5.56 20.90
CA ASP A 53 19.31 5.32 19.49
C ASP A 53 18.52 6.28 18.57
N ILE A 54 17.25 6.60 18.91
CA ILE A 54 16.44 7.58 18.18
C ILE A 54 17.09 8.97 18.26
N ARG A 55 17.52 9.39 19.46
CA ARG A 55 18.15 10.70 19.66
C ARG A 55 19.49 10.81 18.94
N ALA A 56 20.33 9.77 19.04
CA ALA A 56 21.62 9.72 18.35
C ALA A 56 21.48 9.80 16.82
N GLU A 57 20.51 9.06 16.25
CA GLU A 57 20.24 9.10 14.81
C GLU A 57 19.64 10.45 14.37
N ALA A 58 18.79 11.07 15.18
CA ALA A 58 18.22 12.39 14.90
C ALA A 58 19.31 13.47 14.90
N GLU A 59 20.22 13.45 15.87
CA GLU A 59 21.38 14.35 15.92
C GLU A 59 22.26 14.19 14.67
N ARG A 60 22.50 12.94 14.24
CA ARG A 60 23.31 12.62 13.06
C ARG A 60 22.74 13.22 11.76
N ILE A 61 21.42 13.28 11.63
CA ILE A 61 20.73 13.89 10.48
C ILE A 61 20.38 15.36 10.68
N GLY A 62 20.77 15.96 11.80
CA GLY A 62 20.49 17.36 12.12
C GLY A 62 19.03 17.66 12.42
N TRP A 63 18.27 16.69 12.96
CA TRP A 63 16.86 16.88 13.31
C TRP A 63 16.71 17.14 14.81
N ASP A 64 16.30 18.37 15.17
CA ASP A 64 15.88 18.70 16.53
C ASP A 64 14.53 18.04 16.85
N LEU A 65 14.52 17.17 17.87
CA LEU A 65 13.35 16.47 18.35
C LEU A 65 12.54 17.25 19.40
N GLN A 66 12.78 18.56 19.56
CA GLN A 66 12.00 19.39 20.49
C GLN A 66 10.50 19.33 20.11
N GLY A 67 9.66 18.93 21.05
CA GLY A 67 8.21 18.78 20.83
C GLY A 67 7.79 17.49 20.11
N VAL A 68 8.72 16.61 19.74
CA VAL A 68 8.42 15.28 19.18
C VAL A 68 8.28 14.28 20.33
N GLU A 69 7.16 13.58 20.36
CA GLU A 69 6.91 12.53 21.35
C GLU A 69 7.75 11.28 21.04
N ILE A 70 8.46 10.76 22.06
CA ILE A 70 9.20 9.49 21.97
C ILE A 70 8.63 8.52 23.00
N VAL A 71 8.36 7.28 22.56
CA VAL A 71 7.96 6.17 23.42
C VAL A 71 9.11 5.15 23.45
N GLY A 72 9.84 5.14 24.57
CA GLY A 72 11.00 4.27 24.78
C GLY A 72 10.60 2.79 24.86
N THR A 73 11.29 1.94 24.08
CA THR A 73 11.08 0.48 24.10
C THR A 73 12.42 -0.24 23.95
N PRO A 74 12.62 -1.42 24.61
CA PRO A 74 13.90 -2.08 24.63
C PRO A 74 14.25 -2.87 23.36
N THR A 75 13.24 -3.24 22.54
CA THR A 75 13.41 -4.07 21.34
C THR A 75 12.48 -3.66 20.22
N ASN A 76 12.81 -4.03 18.97
CA ASN A 76 11.95 -3.79 17.80
C ASN A 76 10.56 -4.46 17.94
N LYS A 77 10.50 -5.66 18.51
CA LYS A 77 9.24 -6.35 18.80
C LYS A 77 8.39 -5.55 19.79
N ALA A 78 8.98 -5.03 20.86
CA ALA A 78 8.28 -4.16 21.81
C ALA A 78 7.84 -2.84 21.14
N ALA A 79 8.68 -2.29 20.25
CA ALA A 79 8.33 -1.08 19.49
C ALA A 79 7.14 -1.31 18.55
N ALA A 80 7.07 -2.46 17.87
CA ALA A 80 5.92 -2.80 17.05
C ALA A 80 4.62 -2.89 17.86
N THR A 81 4.67 -3.58 19.02
CA THR A 81 3.52 -3.71 19.91
C THR A 81 3.08 -2.36 20.46
N ALA A 82 4.02 -1.56 20.98
CA ALA A 82 3.71 -0.24 21.53
C ALA A 82 3.12 0.72 20.48
N ALA A 83 3.65 0.69 19.24
CA ALA A 83 3.12 1.50 18.14
C ALA A 83 1.68 1.09 17.75
N VAL A 84 1.38 -0.21 17.73
CA VAL A 84 0.02 -0.73 17.54
C VAL A 84 -0.90 -0.28 18.66
N ASP A 85 -0.46 -0.33 19.92
CA ASP A 85 -1.23 0.11 21.08
C ASP A 85 -1.55 1.61 21.04
N LEU A 86 -0.63 2.45 20.57
CA LEU A 86 -0.88 3.88 20.36
C LEU A 86 -2.02 4.12 19.36
N VAL A 87 -2.08 3.33 18.30
CA VAL A 87 -3.17 3.41 17.31
C VAL A 87 -4.49 2.92 17.91
N ARG A 88 -4.49 1.79 18.62
CA ARG A 88 -5.70 1.26 19.30
C ARG A 88 -6.29 2.24 20.32
N GLN A 89 -5.43 2.95 21.03
CA GLN A 89 -5.83 3.96 22.03
C GLN A 89 -6.30 5.28 21.39
N GLY A 90 -6.26 5.41 20.06
CA GLY A 90 -6.62 6.66 19.36
C GLY A 90 -5.58 7.78 19.54
N ARG A 91 -4.38 7.48 20.07
CA ARG A 91 -3.28 8.44 20.20
C ARG A 91 -2.59 8.71 18.86
N ALA A 92 -2.62 7.73 17.95
CA ALA A 92 -2.23 7.87 16.56
C ALA A 92 -3.33 7.33 15.65
N SER A 93 -3.43 7.86 14.42
CA SER A 93 -4.42 7.43 13.41
C SER A 93 -3.80 6.56 12.33
N VAL A 94 -2.48 6.54 12.22
CA VAL A 94 -1.70 5.78 11.24
C VAL A 94 -0.58 5.06 11.95
N LEU A 95 -0.32 3.83 11.51
CA LEU A 95 0.84 3.06 11.91
C LEU A 95 1.88 3.07 10.78
N MET A 96 3.13 3.36 11.09
CA MET A 96 4.23 3.29 10.14
C MET A 96 5.28 2.29 10.60
N LYS A 97 5.67 1.40 9.67
CA LYS A 97 6.81 0.51 9.87
C LYS A 97 8.12 1.28 9.66
N GLY A 98 8.96 1.33 10.69
CA GLY A 98 10.33 1.83 10.61
C GLY A 98 11.34 0.71 10.25
N TYR A 99 12.43 0.61 10.99
CA TYR A 99 13.52 -0.34 10.71
C TYR A 99 13.35 -1.66 11.48
N LEU A 100 12.35 -2.44 11.08
CA LEU A 100 12.12 -3.81 11.60
C LEU A 100 11.68 -4.73 10.46
N HIS A 101 11.67 -6.02 10.71
CA HIS A 101 11.18 -7.00 9.75
C HIS A 101 9.66 -6.89 9.55
N THR A 102 9.20 -7.13 8.34
CA THR A 102 7.77 -7.04 8.00
C THR A 102 6.93 -8.03 8.80
N ASP A 103 7.43 -9.24 9.02
CA ASP A 103 6.76 -10.28 9.80
C ASP A 103 6.60 -9.89 11.29
N GLU A 104 7.55 -9.19 11.88
CA GLU A 104 7.44 -8.68 13.26
C GLU A 104 6.32 -7.63 13.36
N MET A 105 6.25 -6.72 12.38
CA MET A 105 5.19 -5.71 12.32
C MET A 105 3.82 -6.35 12.10
N LEU A 106 3.72 -7.26 11.13
CA LEU A 106 2.46 -7.93 10.82
C LEU A 106 1.97 -8.81 11.98
N ARG A 107 2.86 -9.45 12.75
CA ARG A 107 2.46 -10.17 13.97
C ARG A 107 1.79 -9.25 14.99
N ALA A 108 2.31 -8.04 15.19
CA ALA A 108 1.70 -7.08 16.10
C ALA A 108 0.34 -6.57 15.55
N VAL A 109 0.26 -6.25 14.26
CA VAL A 109 -0.98 -5.81 13.60
C VAL A 109 -2.05 -6.91 13.62
N LEU A 110 -1.65 -8.18 13.42
CA LEU A 110 -2.56 -9.32 13.34
C LEU A 110 -2.85 -9.98 14.70
N ALA A 111 -2.29 -9.50 15.80
CA ALA A 111 -2.57 -10.04 17.13
C ALA A 111 -4.07 -10.02 17.43
N HIS A 112 -4.61 -11.14 17.96
CA HIS A 112 -6.05 -11.35 18.09
C HIS A 112 -6.72 -10.26 18.95
N ASP A 113 -6.21 -10.02 20.16
CA ASP A 113 -6.86 -9.15 21.14
C ASP A 113 -6.23 -7.75 21.21
N THR A 114 -5.01 -7.60 20.69
CA THR A 114 -4.20 -6.38 20.82
C THR A 114 -3.75 -5.79 19.49
N GLY A 115 -4.19 -6.37 18.38
CA GLY A 115 -3.84 -5.91 17.03
C GLY A 115 -4.83 -4.89 16.44
N LEU A 116 -4.71 -4.69 15.14
CA LEU A 116 -5.57 -3.82 14.33
C LEU A 116 -6.44 -4.62 13.36
N ARG A 117 -6.73 -5.88 13.70
CA ARG A 117 -7.57 -6.76 12.85
C ARG A 117 -9.00 -6.24 12.75
N THR A 118 -9.58 -6.47 11.58
CA THR A 118 -11.02 -6.38 11.33
C THR A 118 -11.52 -7.73 10.81
N ASP A 119 -12.72 -7.81 10.31
CA ASP A 119 -13.27 -8.93 9.54
C ASP A 119 -12.70 -9.03 8.12
N ARG A 120 -11.95 -8.01 7.67
CA ARG A 120 -11.34 -7.96 6.33
C ARG A 120 -9.97 -8.63 6.32
N LEU A 121 -9.65 -9.25 5.18
CA LEU A 121 -8.29 -9.73 4.91
C LEU A 121 -7.34 -8.53 4.76
N LEU A 122 -6.16 -8.60 5.40
CA LEU A 122 -5.11 -7.62 5.13
C LEU A 122 -4.47 -7.88 3.77
N SER A 123 -4.28 -6.83 2.99
CA SER A 123 -3.54 -6.88 1.74
C SER A 123 -2.72 -5.60 1.53
N HIS A 124 -1.63 -5.71 0.80
CA HIS A 124 -0.79 -4.57 0.47
C HIS A 124 -1.09 -4.06 -0.94
N VAL A 125 -1.18 -2.75 -1.08
CA VAL A 125 -1.33 -2.10 -2.38
C VAL A 125 -0.17 -1.14 -2.61
N PHE A 126 0.58 -1.35 -3.68
CA PHE A 126 1.47 -0.34 -4.23
C PHE A 126 0.70 0.58 -5.16
N VAL A 127 0.90 1.89 -5.01
CA VAL A 127 0.39 2.94 -5.90
C VAL A 127 1.60 3.49 -6.65
N LEU A 128 1.66 3.25 -7.95
CA LEU A 128 2.81 3.58 -8.79
C LEU A 128 2.48 4.71 -9.76
N GLU A 129 3.39 5.66 -9.86
CA GLU A 129 3.47 6.64 -10.95
C GLU A 129 4.56 6.17 -11.91
N VAL A 130 4.15 5.51 -12.99
CA VAL A 130 5.06 4.98 -14.02
C VAL A 130 5.17 6.02 -15.13
N PRO A 131 6.37 6.52 -15.50
CA PRO A 131 6.54 7.60 -16.51
C PRO A 131 5.89 7.32 -17.86
N THR A 132 5.80 6.06 -18.25
CA THR A 132 5.24 5.61 -19.53
C THR A 132 3.76 5.23 -19.45
N TYR A 133 3.11 5.39 -18.29
CA TYR A 133 1.69 5.10 -18.11
C TYR A 133 0.92 6.38 -17.75
N HIS A 134 -0.26 6.55 -18.31
CA HIS A 134 -0.98 7.84 -18.31
C HIS A 134 -1.73 8.17 -17.01
N LYS A 135 -1.77 7.25 -16.06
CA LYS A 135 -2.42 7.38 -14.75
C LYS A 135 -1.67 6.60 -13.68
N LEU A 136 -2.09 6.71 -12.42
CA LEU A 136 -1.55 5.86 -11.36
C LEU A 136 -1.95 4.39 -11.62
N LEU A 137 -1.01 3.48 -11.38
CA LEU A 137 -1.22 2.04 -11.46
C LEU A 137 -1.14 1.44 -10.07
N LEU A 138 -2.19 0.76 -9.63
CA LEU A 138 -2.21 0.04 -8.37
C LEU A 138 -1.84 -1.42 -8.59
N ILE A 139 -0.92 -1.96 -7.79
CA ILE A 139 -0.52 -3.39 -7.85
C ILE A 139 -0.77 -4.04 -6.50
N THR A 140 -1.47 -5.17 -6.48
CA THR A 140 -1.85 -5.93 -5.29
C THR A 140 -1.91 -7.45 -5.56
N ASP A 141 -1.69 -8.39 -4.62
CA ASP A 141 -0.91 -8.18 -3.44
C ASP A 141 0.56 -8.46 -3.77
N ALA A 142 1.44 -7.70 -3.17
CA ALA A 142 2.85 -7.81 -3.50
C ALA A 142 3.76 -7.87 -2.26
N ALA A 143 3.16 -8.05 -1.04
CA ALA A 143 3.92 -8.01 0.20
C ALA A 143 3.37 -8.83 1.38
N ILE A 144 2.13 -9.34 1.34
CA ILE A 144 1.49 -9.99 2.49
C ILE A 144 1.02 -11.41 2.18
N ASN A 145 0.17 -11.60 1.17
CA ASN A 145 -0.49 -12.88 0.89
C ASN A 145 0.33 -13.70 -0.09
N ILE A 146 0.95 -14.80 0.38
CA ILE A 146 1.94 -15.56 -0.39
C ILE A 146 1.30 -16.24 -1.62
N THR A 147 0.32 -17.10 -1.40
CA THR A 147 -0.38 -17.84 -2.47
C THR A 147 -1.88 -17.78 -2.22
N PRO A 148 -2.51 -16.61 -2.47
CA PRO A 148 -3.92 -16.44 -2.16
C PRO A 148 -4.80 -17.29 -3.07
N GLY A 149 -5.81 -17.95 -2.47
CA GLY A 149 -6.87 -18.61 -3.20
C GLY A 149 -7.90 -17.63 -3.78
N ILE A 150 -8.98 -18.13 -4.37
CA ILE A 150 -9.98 -17.30 -5.04
C ILE A 150 -10.65 -16.34 -4.03
N THR A 151 -11.01 -16.82 -2.86
CA THR A 151 -11.67 -16.02 -1.81
C THR A 151 -10.78 -14.90 -1.32
N GLU A 152 -9.51 -15.21 -1.04
CA GLU A 152 -8.53 -14.22 -0.64
C GLU A 152 -8.28 -13.20 -1.76
N LYS A 153 -8.15 -13.65 -3.00
CA LYS A 153 -7.99 -12.74 -4.16
C LYS A 153 -9.18 -11.80 -4.34
N ALA A 154 -10.39 -12.26 -4.10
CA ALA A 154 -11.56 -11.39 -4.13
C ALA A 154 -11.50 -10.30 -3.05
N ALA A 155 -11.09 -10.65 -1.82
CA ALA A 155 -10.91 -9.69 -0.74
C ALA A 155 -9.75 -8.71 -1.03
N ILE A 156 -8.62 -9.21 -1.54
CA ILE A 156 -7.48 -8.40 -2.00
C ILE A 156 -7.91 -7.40 -3.08
N THR A 157 -8.67 -7.89 -4.06
CA THR A 157 -9.21 -7.06 -5.15
C THR A 157 -10.12 -5.98 -4.61
N GLN A 158 -11.04 -6.30 -3.70
CA GLN A 158 -11.93 -5.31 -3.08
C GLN A 158 -11.16 -4.23 -2.31
N ASN A 159 -10.13 -4.60 -1.57
CA ASN A 159 -9.27 -3.64 -0.87
C ASN A 159 -8.61 -2.64 -1.84
N ALA A 160 -8.12 -3.11 -2.97
CA ALA A 160 -7.50 -2.26 -3.99
C ALA A 160 -8.53 -1.38 -4.72
N VAL A 161 -9.73 -1.89 -4.97
CA VAL A 161 -10.85 -1.12 -5.53
C VAL A 161 -11.25 0.00 -4.59
N ASP A 162 -11.45 -0.29 -3.30
CA ASP A 162 -11.79 0.71 -2.30
C ASP A 162 -10.72 1.82 -2.23
N LEU A 163 -9.43 1.46 -2.31
CA LEU A 163 -8.34 2.43 -2.37
C LEU A 163 -8.41 3.28 -3.65
N ALA A 164 -8.60 2.67 -4.81
CA ALA A 164 -8.70 3.40 -6.08
C ALA A 164 -9.87 4.40 -6.08
N GLN A 165 -11.01 4.01 -5.50
CA GLN A 165 -12.15 4.92 -5.32
C GLN A 165 -11.83 6.09 -4.40
N LYS A 166 -11.09 5.87 -3.30
CA LYS A 166 -10.58 6.94 -2.43
C LYS A 166 -9.62 7.87 -3.14
N LEU A 167 -8.92 7.39 -4.16
CA LEU A 167 -8.09 8.22 -5.06
C LEU A 167 -8.90 8.93 -6.15
N GLY A 168 -10.23 8.81 -6.12
CA GLY A 168 -11.16 9.51 -7.04
C GLY A 168 -11.38 8.79 -8.37
N VAL A 169 -11.19 7.47 -8.42
CA VAL A 169 -11.56 6.65 -9.59
C VAL A 169 -13.01 6.20 -9.43
N ASP A 170 -13.93 6.71 -10.24
CA ASP A 170 -15.36 6.41 -10.10
C ASP A 170 -15.69 4.95 -10.47
N GLN A 171 -15.21 4.47 -11.60
CA GLN A 171 -15.36 3.10 -12.06
C GLN A 171 -13.99 2.46 -12.24
N VAL A 172 -13.59 1.67 -11.26
CA VAL A 172 -12.25 1.06 -11.22
C VAL A 172 -12.14 -0.06 -12.24
N LYS A 173 -11.08 -0.05 -13.04
CA LYS A 173 -10.74 -1.09 -14.03
C LYS A 173 -9.67 -1.99 -13.44
N VAL A 174 -10.03 -3.25 -13.19
CA VAL A 174 -9.15 -4.23 -12.55
C VAL A 174 -8.75 -5.31 -13.54
N ALA A 175 -7.45 -5.44 -13.79
CA ALA A 175 -6.87 -6.54 -14.55
C ALA A 175 -6.42 -7.66 -13.62
N ALA A 176 -7.05 -8.83 -13.70
CA ALA A 176 -6.61 -10.02 -13.00
C ALA A 176 -5.55 -10.74 -13.85
N LEU A 177 -4.29 -10.70 -13.40
CA LEU A 177 -3.16 -11.16 -14.20
C LEU A 177 -3.00 -12.68 -14.25
N SER A 178 -2.54 -13.10 -15.41
CA SER A 178 -1.96 -14.42 -15.65
C SER A 178 -0.86 -14.31 -16.71
N SER A 179 -0.22 -15.42 -17.06
CA SER A 179 0.79 -15.47 -18.12
C SER A 179 0.18 -15.46 -19.52
N ILE A 180 -1.12 -15.82 -19.65
CA ILE A 180 -1.87 -15.90 -20.91
C ILE A 180 -3.30 -15.38 -20.69
N GLU A 181 -3.97 -15.04 -21.78
CA GLU A 181 -5.33 -14.48 -21.80
C GLU A 181 -6.43 -15.53 -22.00
N THR A 182 -6.07 -16.79 -22.16
CA THR A 182 -7.03 -17.91 -22.32
C THR A 182 -7.11 -18.74 -21.04
N ILE A 183 -8.29 -19.25 -20.72
CA ILE A 183 -8.48 -20.09 -19.54
C ILE A 183 -7.84 -21.46 -19.78
N ASN A 184 -6.84 -21.80 -18.96
CA ASN A 184 -6.18 -23.09 -18.97
C ASN A 184 -6.15 -23.66 -17.55
N PRO A 185 -6.84 -24.81 -17.28
CA PRO A 185 -6.86 -25.44 -15.96
C PRO A 185 -5.49 -25.80 -15.38
N ASN A 186 -4.48 -26.00 -16.25
CA ASN A 186 -3.10 -26.28 -15.83
C ASN A 186 -2.35 -25.02 -15.35
N ILE A 187 -2.94 -23.84 -15.55
CA ILE A 187 -2.42 -22.56 -15.08
C ILE A 187 -3.47 -21.95 -14.13
N PRO A 188 -3.43 -22.24 -12.81
CA PRO A 188 -4.48 -21.86 -11.86
C PRO A 188 -4.80 -20.36 -11.85
N SER A 189 -3.83 -19.50 -12.15
CA SER A 189 -4.06 -18.05 -12.22
C SER A 189 -5.08 -17.65 -13.30
N THR A 190 -5.16 -18.39 -14.41
CA THR A 190 -6.17 -18.13 -15.47
C THR A 190 -7.58 -18.42 -14.96
N VAL A 191 -7.75 -19.51 -14.22
CA VAL A 191 -9.03 -19.90 -13.61
C VAL A 191 -9.45 -18.91 -12.54
N HIS A 192 -8.51 -18.52 -11.65
CA HIS A 192 -8.77 -17.52 -10.62
C HIS A 192 -9.19 -16.18 -11.22
N ALA A 193 -8.50 -15.73 -12.28
CA ALA A 193 -8.81 -14.48 -12.95
C ALA A 193 -10.22 -14.48 -13.57
N ALA A 194 -10.59 -15.56 -14.26
CA ALA A 194 -11.95 -15.72 -14.79
C ALA A 194 -13.02 -15.75 -13.69
N CYS A 195 -12.73 -16.39 -12.55
CA CYS A 195 -13.63 -16.37 -11.39
C CYS A 195 -13.79 -14.96 -10.84
N LEU A 196 -12.71 -14.18 -10.67
CA LEU A 196 -12.79 -12.80 -10.19
C LEU A 196 -13.62 -11.91 -11.11
N SER A 197 -13.47 -12.05 -12.44
CA SER A 197 -14.31 -11.35 -13.42
C SER A 197 -15.78 -11.68 -13.20
N LYS A 198 -16.13 -12.98 -13.08
CA LYS A 198 -17.50 -13.39 -12.82
C LYS A 198 -18.02 -12.95 -11.45
N MET A 199 -17.18 -12.92 -10.41
CA MET A 199 -17.54 -12.41 -9.08
C MET A 199 -17.89 -10.92 -9.12
N ALA A 200 -17.18 -10.12 -9.92
CA ALA A 200 -17.50 -8.71 -10.12
C ALA A 200 -18.85 -8.54 -10.85
N GLU A 201 -19.10 -9.28 -11.94
CA GLU A 201 -20.39 -9.26 -12.62
C GLU A 201 -21.58 -9.64 -11.70
N ARG A 202 -21.33 -10.50 -10.70
CA ARG A 202 -22.34 -10.94 -9.73
C ARG A 202 -22.42 -10.07 -8.49
N GLY A 203 -21.64 -8.96 -8.41
CA GLY A 203 -21.62 -8.03 -7.29
C GLY A 203 -20.94 -8.54 -6.02
N GLN A 204 -20.17 -9.62 -6.10
CA GLN A 204 -19.32 -10.10 -5.00
C GLN A 204 -18.07 -9.21 -4.83
N ILE A 205 -17.59 -8.62 -5.92
CA ILE A 205 -16.62 -7.51 -5.92
C ILE A 205 -17.40 -6.29 -6.42
N LYS A 206 -17.36 -5.20 -5.65
CA LYS A 206 -18.19 -4.01 -5.90
C LYS A 206 -17.35 -2.82 -6.35
N GLY A 207 -17.92 -1.93 -7.16
CA GLY A 207 -17.30 -0.67 -7.56
C GLY A 207 -16.24 -0.78 -8.65
N ALA A 208 -16.13 -1.94 -9.30
CA ALA A 208 -15.14 -2.17 -10.35
C ALA A 208 -15.69 -3.00 -11.51
N ILE A 209 -15.07 -2.81 -12.67
CA ILE A 209 -15.08 -3.80 -13.75
C ILE A 209 -13.81 -4.62 -13.60
N VAL A 210 -13.96 -5.93 -13.44
CA VAL A 210 -12.83 -6.87 -13.35
C VAL A 210 -12.80 -7.71 -14.60
N ASP A 211 -11.65 -7.77 -15.25
CA ASP A 211 -11.42 -8.64 -16.40
C ASP A 211 -10.16 -9.47 -16.21
N GLY A 212 -10.19 -10.67 -16.78
CA GLY A 212 -9.08 -11.63 -16.75
C GLY A 212 -9.54 -13.05 -17.16
N PRO A 213 -8.57 -13.91 -17.52
CA PRO A 213 -7.12 -13.67 -17.41
C PRO A 213 -6.59 -12.65 -18.44
N LEU A 214 -5.70 -11.79 -18.01
CA LEU A 214 -4.96 -10.85 -18.86
C LEU A 214 -3.46 -11.02 -18.62
N ALA A 215 -2.68 -11.06 -19.69
CA ALA A 215 -1.23 -10.90 -19.56
C ALA A 215 -0.90 -9.43 -19.31
N PHE A 216 0.28 -9.15 -18.73
CA PHE A 216 0.60 -7.77 -18.31
C PHE A 216 0.63 -6.78 -19.49
N ASP A 217 1.15 -7.20 -20.65
CA ASP A 217 1.20 -6.38 -21.86
C ASP A 217 -0.19 -5.92 -22.31
N ASN A 218 -1.18 -6.83 -22.34
CA ASN A 218 -2.53 -6.48 -22.76
C ASN A 218 -3.37 -5.84 -21.65
N ALA A 219 -2.97 -5.96 -20.39
CA ALA A 219 -3.57 -5.21 -19.30
C ALA A 219 -3.26 -3.70 -19.36
N ILE A 220 -2.05 -3.31 -19.83
CA ILE A 220 -1.57 -1.93 -19.81
C ILE A 220 -1.37 -1.28 -21.18
N SER A 221 -1.40 -2.07 -22.27
CA SER A 221 -1.19 -1.58 -23.65
C SER A 221 -2.41 -1.88 -24.53
N ALA A 222 -3.12 -0.81 -24.91
CA ALA A 222 -4.24 -0.93 -25.84
C ALA A 222 -3.83 -1.47 -27.22
N THR A 223 -2.59 -1.28 -27.63
CA THR A 223 -2.05 -1.86 -28.88
C THR A 223 -1.89 -3.35 -28.72
N ALA A 224 -1.24 -3.84 -27.66
CA ALA A 224 -1.08 -5.27 -27.41
C ALA A 224 -2.46 -5.98 -27.29
N ALA A 225 -3.43 -5.35 -26.62
CA ALA A 225 -4.78 -5.87 -26.52
C ALA A 225 -5.45 -6.04 -27.90
N ARG A 226 -5.35 -5.03 -28.78
CA ARG A 226 -5.88 -5.10 -30.14
C ARG A 226 -5.23 -6.17 -31.00
N GLU A 227 -3.91 -6.29 -30.94
CA GLU A 227 -3.17 -7.32 -31.72
C GLU A 227 -3.56 -8.74 -31.30
N LYS A 228 -3.91 -8.93 -30.03
CA LYS A 228 -4.42 -10.22 -29.50
C LYS A 228 -5.93 -10.40 -29.64
N GLY A 229 -6.64 -9.44 -30.25
CA GLY A 229 -8.09 -9.49 -30.44
C GLY A 229 -8.90 -9.41 -29.15
N ILE A 230 -8.34 -8.85 -28.07
CA ILE A 230 -9.01 -8.71 -26.79
C ILE A 230 -9.94 -7.51 -26.83
N VAL A 231 -11.24 -7.73 -26.59
CA VAL A 231 -12.26 -6.69 -26.47
C VAL A 231 -12.71 -6.61 -25.02
N SER A 232 -12.19 -5.65 -24.31
CA SER A 232 -12.46 -5.44 -22.88
C SER A 232 -12.35 -3.97 -22.51
N PRO A 233 -13.20 -3.44 -21.64
CA PRO A 233 -13.07 -2.07 -21.14
C PRO A 233 -11.87 -1.88 -20.20
N VAL A 234 -11.26 -2.97 -19.74
CA VAL A 234 -10.12 -3.00 -18.81
C VAL A 234 -8.79 -3.06 -19.57
N SER A 235 -8.75 -3.88 -20.66
CA SER A 235 -7.49 -4.13 -21.36
C SER A 235 -6.92 -2.84 -21.98
N GLY A 236 -5.64 -2.62 -21.74
CA GLY A 236 -4.91 -1.42 -22.16
C GLY A 236 -5.14 -0.18 -21.30
N ASP A 237 -5.98 -0.27 -20.26
CA ASP A 237 -6.36 0.89 -19.42
C ASP A 237 -6.67 0.48 -17.96
N ALA A 238 -5.91 -0.45 -17.39
CA ALA A 238 -6.12 -0.91 -16.02
C ALA A 238 -5.78 0.18 -14.99
N ASP A 239 -6.60 0.34 -13.94
CA ASP A 239 -6.29 1.13 -12.75
C ASP A 239 -5.61 0.24 -11.70
N VAL A 240 -6.07 -1.00 -11.59
CA VAL A 240 -5.58 -1.99 -10.63
C VAL A 240 -5.14 -3.24 -11.37
N VAL A 241 -3.99 -3.76 -10.96
CA VAL A 241 -3.45 -5.04 -11.41
C VAL A 241 -3.42 -5.98 -10.21
N VAL A 242 -4.12 -7.11 -10.30
CA VAL A 242 -4.12 -8.16 -9.29
C VAL A 242 -3.12 -9.24 -9.72
N ALA A 243 -2.05 -9.38 -8.96
CA ALA A 243 -1.02 -10.38 -9.21
C ALA A 243 -1.50 -11.82 -8.87
N PRO A 244 -1.01 -12.84 -9.57
CA PRO A 244 -1.36 -14.25 -9.27
C PRO A 244 -0.94 -14.70 -7.88
N ASP A 245 0.20 -14.22 -7.41
CA ASP A 245 0.83 -14.55 -6.13
C ASP A 245 1.77 -13.42 -5.69
N LEU A 246 2.33 -13.56 -4.49
CA LEU A 246 3.23 -12.57 -3.89
C LEU A 246 4.50 -12.37 -4.72
N ASP A 247 5.10 -13.44 -5.21
CA ASP A 247 6.36 -13.35 -5.95
C ASP A 247 6.18 -12.56 -7.23
N SER A 248 5.14 -12.87 -8.00
CA SER A 248 4.79 -12.14 -9.24
C SER A 248 4.52 -10.67 -8.98
N GLY A 249 3.74 -10.35 -7.93
CA GLY A 249 3.42 -8.97 -7.55
C GLY A 249 4.64 -8.19 -7.09
N ASN A 250 5.47 -8.80 -6.25
CA ASN A 250 6.69 -8.18 -5.74
C ASN A 250 7.72 -7.93 -6.85
N ILE A 251 7.99 -8.95 -7.68
CA ILE A 251 8.92 -8.84 -8.81
C ILE A 251 8.44 -7.76 -9.78
N LEU A 252 7.15 -7.74 -10.15
CA LEU A 252 6.59 -6.73 -11.04
C LEU A 252 6.76 -5.32 -10.48
N SER A 253 6.39 -5.12 -9.20
CA SER A 253 6.51 -3.81 -8.55
C SER A 253 7.95 -3.33 -8.50
N LYS A 254 8.90 -4.21 -8.18
CA LYS A 254 10.33 -3.88 -8.15
C LYS A 254 10.90 -3.63 -9.54
N ASN A 255 10.49 -4.38 -10.58
CA ASN A 255 10.85 -4.09 -11.94
C ASN A 255 10.41 -2.67 -12.36
N LEU A 256 9.17 -2.30 -12.06
CA LEU A 256 8.67 -0.97 -12.39
C LEU A 256 9.41 0.13 -11.62
N GLU A 257 9.71 -0.09 -10.34
CA GLU A 257 10.48 0.88 -9.54
C GLU A 257 11.89 1.07 -10.08
N TYR A 258 12.66 -0.02 -10.25
CA TYR A 258 14.08 0.07 -10.53
C TYR A 258 14.42 0.22 -12.03
N LEU A 259 13.67 -0.43 -12.91
CA LEU A 259 13.94 -0.41 -14.35
C LEU A 259 13.08 0.61 -15.10
N ALA A 260 11.81 0.76 -14.73
CA ALA A 260 10.92 1.75 -15.35
C ALA A 260 10.90 3.10 -14.63
N GLN A 261 11.74 3.29 -13.59
CA GLN A 261 11.85 4.53 -12.83
C GLN A 261 10.50 5.01 -12.23
N ALA A 262 9.62 4.07 -11.91
CA ALA A 262 8.37 4.38 -11.26
C ALA A 262 8.60 4.94 -9.86
N ARG A 263 7.84 5.97 -9.50
CA ARG A 263 7.70 6.40 -8.10
C ARG A 263 6.59 5.60 -7.47
N MET A 264 6.70 5.34 -6.17
CA MET A 264 5.68 4.53 -5.51
C MET A 264 5.30 5.04 -4.12
N ALA A 265 4.09 4.70 -3.72
CA ALA A 265 3.62 4.67 -2.34
C ALA A 265 3.16 3.24 -2.02
N GLY A 266 3.21 2.84 -0.75
CA GLY A 266 2.73 1.53 -0.31
C GLY A 266 1.85 1.66 0.93
N ILE A 267 0.73 0.93 0.95
CA ILE A 267 -0.23 0.94 2.05
C ILE A 267 -0.82 -0.45 2.28
N VAL A 268 -1.04 -0.81 3.53
CA VAL A 268 -1.82 -2.00 3.91
C VAL A 268 -3.27 -1.60 4.12
N MET A 269 -4.15 -2.32 3.47
CA MET A 269 -5.60 -2.20 3.56
C MET A 269 -6.19 -3.36 4.37
N GLY A 270 -7.40 -3.18 4.90
CA GLY A 270 -8.12 -4.21 5.67
C GLY A 270 -7.88 -4.16 7.18
N ALA A 271 -6.95 -3.36 7.69
CA ALA A 271 -6.81 -3.07 9.12
C ALA A 271 -7.77 -1.97 9.57
N SER A 272 -7.96 -1.84 10.90
CA SER A 272 -8.79 -0.79 11.51
C SER A 272 -8.19 0.62 11.39
N ALA A 273 -6.92 0.73 10.99
CA ALA A 273 -6.22 1.97 10.67
C ALA A 273 -5.26 1.74 9.50
N PRO A 274 -4.94 2.75 8.70
CA PRO A 274 -3.94 2.64 7.65
C PRO A 274 -2.57 2.26 8.20
N VAL A 275 -1.90 1.29 7.53
CA VAL A 275 -0.56 0.86 7.91
C VAL A 275 0.40 1.13 6.75
N VAL A 276 1.33 2.06 6.96
CA VAL A 276 2.41 2.34 6.02
C VAL A 276 3.48 1.26 6.18
N LEU A 277 3.59 0.42 5.17
CA LEU A 277 4.53 -0.71 5.15
C LEU A 277 5.46 -0.53 3.95
N THR A 278 6.65 0.02 4.21
CA THR A 278 7.68 0.26 3.20
C THR A 278 8.84 -0.71 3.37
N SER A 279 9.55 -0.99 2.27
CA SER A 279 10.80 -1.76 2.32
C SER A 279 11.90 -0.97 3.04
N ARG A 280 12.87 -1.66 3.62
CA ARG A 280 14.07 -1.03 4.21
C ARG A 280 14.90 -0.29 3.16
N SER A 281 14.87 -0.76 1.92
CA SER A 281 15.59 -0.16 0.78
C SER A 281 14.83 0.94 0.06
N ASP A 282 13.55 1.17 0.38
CA ASP A 282 12.77 2.21 -0.30
C ASP A 282 13.35 3.60 0.00
N PRO A 283 13.43 4.48 -0.99
CA PRO A 283 13.94 5.82 -0.82
C PRO A 283 13.03 6.64 0.12
N PRO A 284 13.55 7.65 0.84
CA PRO A 284 12.76 8.51 1.73
C PRO A 284 11.49 9.07 1.09
N ARG A 285 11.55 9.39 -0.20
CA ARG A 285 10.41 9.94 -0.96
C ARG A 285 9.22 8.97 -1.05
N ALA A 286 9.47 7.67 -1.21
CA ALA A 286 8.40 6.66 -1.25
C ALA A 286 7.64 6.60 0.09
N ARG A 287 8.37 6.74 1.22
CA ARG A 287 7.77 6.81 2.54
C ARG A 287 6.91 8.07 2.73
N VAL A 288 7.37 9.21 2.21
CA VAL A 288 6.60 10.47 2.26
C VAL A 288 5.30 10.34 1.48
N TYR A 289 5.34 9.76 0.27
CA TYR A 289 4.12 9.48 -0.51
C TYR A 289 3.18 8.53 0.22
N SER A 290 3.72 7.49 0.86
CA SER A 290 2.92 6.53 1.64
C SER A 290 2.26 7.19 2.87
N LEU A 291 2.97 8.10 3.54
CA LEU A 291 2.43 8.88 4.64
C LEU A 291 1.35 9.86 4.18
N ALA A 292 1.54 10.53 3.05
CA ALA A 292 0.52 11.40 2.46
C ALA A 292 -0.74 10.60 2.09
N LEU A 293 -0.57 9.43 1.46
CA LEU A 293 -1.67 8.50 1.15
C LEU A 293 -2.43 8.07 2.41
N ALA A 294 -1.70 7.63 3.44
CA ALA A 294 -2.30 7.21 4.71
C ALA A 294 -3.05 8.36 5.40
N SER A 295 -2.52 9.59 5.35
CA SER A 295 -3.19 10.76 5.90
C SER A 295 -4.51 11.07 5.20
N LEU A 296 -4.58 10.91 3.88
CA LEU A 296 -5.83 11.09 3.12
C LEU A 296 -6.88 10.04 3.50
N LEU A 297 -6.47 8.78 3.71
CA LEU A 297 -7.38 7.72 4.13
C LEU A 297 -7.98 7.94 5.53
N CYS A 298 -7.25 8.65 6.41
CA CYS A 298 -7.75 9.00 7.75
C CYS A 298 -8.69 10.19 7.75
N ALA A 299 -8.56 11.13 6.83
CA ALA A 299 -9.40 12.33 6.79
C ALA A 299 -10.89 11.99 6.60
N ASP A 300 -11.18 10.87 5.94
CA ASP A 300 -12.54 10.38 5.71
C ASP A 300 -13.14 9.62 6.91
N CYS A 301 -12.33 9.22 7.89
CA CYS A 301 -12.79 8.49 9.08
C CYS A 301 -13.30 9.40 10.20
N GLY A 302 -13.19 10.71 10.06
CA GLY A 302 -13.48 11.71 11.09
C GLY A 302 -14.71 12.60 10.81
N GLN A 303 -15.55 12.25 9.82
CA GLN A 303 -16.84 12.94 9.57
C GLN A 303 -18.02 12.09 9.97
#